data_dd9ca5f2a6b75d97cb1cc24c5580bd03
#
_entry.id   dd9ca5f2a6b75d97cb1cc24c5580bd03
#
_cell.length_a   1.000
_cell.length_b   1.000
_cell.length_c   1.000
_cell.angle_alpha   90.00
_cell.angle_beta   90.00
_cell.angle_gamma   90.00
#
_symmetry.space_group_name_H-M   'P 1'
#
loop_
_entity.id
_entity.type
_entity.pdbx_description
1 polymer ?
#
loop_
_entity_poly.entity_id
_entity_poly.type
_entity_poly.pdbx_seq_one_letter_code
_entity_poly.pdbx_strand_id
1 'polypeptide(L)'
;HVGDLYQKRGWVVIGIRMPGHGTVPAGLAKAKAEQWQAATRLAVREAMRRAPGRPLHIAGYSNGAALAMIHALDATENPALGAPDQVVLLSPMIGLTRFARFAGLAAIPAVFPAFVKAAWLDVMPEYNPFKYNSFPVKAGAESHRVTRILNDRIEAARASGRINTLPPVLTFQSVVDSTVSAPAVVEALYAHLPANGSELILFDINRAAYVGPLIRPSAQTALDRLRPTGRHNYRLSIVGNVTTGDPETVVRSYAPDSTVPVEEPLGIPYRRDFFSLGHVAL
;
A
#
# COMPACT_ATOMS: atom_id res chain seq x y z
N HIS A 1 7.19 -10.52 10.16
CA HIS A 1 5.73 -10.54 10.28
C HIS A 1 5.03 -11.21 9.08
N VAL A 2 4.80 -10.53 7.93
CA VAL A 2 4.16 -11.20 6.76
C VAL A 2 5.04 -12.33 6.24
N GLY A 3 6.35 -12.13 6.11
CA GLY A 3 7.30 -13.16 5.73
C GLY A 3 7.27 -14.38 6.65
N ASP A 4 7.18 -14.16 7.97
CA ASP A 4 7.10 -15.25 8.96
C ASP A 4 5.83 -16.09 8.77
N LEU A 5 4.70 -15.45 8.44
CA LEU A 5 3.45 -16.14 8.16
C LEU A 5 3.56 -17.04 6.92
N TYR A 6 4.19 -16.57 5.85
CA TYR A 6 4.47 -17.37 4.66
C TYR A 6 5.44 -18.51 4.96
N GLN A 7 6.53 -18.23 5.67
CA GLN A 7 7.53 -19.23 6.04
C GLN A 7 6.92 -20.35 6.90
N LYS A 8 6.07 -20.02 7.90
CA LYS A 8 5.36 -21.00 8.72
C LYS A 8 4.41 -21.89 7.90
N ARG A 9 4.01 -21.47 6.70
CA ARG A 9 3.21 -22.23 5.75
C ARG A 9 4.03 -22.95 4.68
N GLY A 10 5.36 -23.03 4.86
CA GLY A 10 6.25 -23.78 3.98
C GLY A 10 6.69 -23.04 2.72
N TRP A 11 6.48 -21.72 2.64
CA TRP A 11 6.94 -20.90 1.52
C TRP A 11 8.43 -20.56 1.65
N VAL A 12 9.11 -20.49 0.51
CA VAL A 12 10.43 -19.83 0.43
C VAL A 12 10.20 -18.32 0.43
N VAL A 13 10.75 -17.63 1.40
CA VAL A 13 10.55 -16.18 1.57
C VAL A 13 11.85 -15.45 1.25
N ILE A 14 11.79 -14.49 0.35
CA ILE A 14 12.88 -13.58 0.01
C ILE A 14 12.55 -12.18 0.51
N GLY A 15 13.16 -11.78 1.61
CA GLY A 15 13.11 -10.42 2.12
C GLY A 15 14.33 -9.64 1.63
N ILE A 16 14.11 -8.52 0.94
CA ILE A 16 15.21 -7.68 0.46
C ILE A 16 15.37 -6.41 1.28
N ARG A 17 16.62 -6.02 1.48
CA ARG A 17 16.95 -4.70 1.97
C ARG A 17 17.03 -3.74 0.78
N MET A 18 16.08 -2.81 0.71
CA MET A 18 16.04 -1.83 -0.38
C MET A 18 17.25 -0.89 -0.36
N PRO A 19 17.76 -0.45 -1.52
CA PRO A 19 18.80 0.57 -1.60
C PRO A 19 18.48 1.79 -0.74
N GLY A 20 19.47 2.23 0.03
CA GLY A 20 19.32 3.35 0.97
C GLY A 20 18.78 2.99 2.35
N HIS A 21 18.30 1.75 2.57
CA HIS A 21 17.79 1.28 3.86
C HIS A 21 18.82 0.47 4.65
N GLY A 22 18.58 0.33 5.96
CA GLY A 22 19.33 -0.58 6.83
C GLY A 22 20.70 -0.08 7.29
N THR A 23 21.03 1.21 7.10
CA THR A 23 22.25 1.86 7.59
C THR A 23 21.90 3.11 8.38
N VAL A 24 21.78 4.24 7.70
CA VAL A 24 21.41 5.54 8.28
C VAL A 24 20.35 6.21 7.39
N PRO A 25 19.43 7.02 7.96
CA PRO A 25 18.39 7.71 7.18
C PRO A 25 18.92 8.52 5.98
N ALA A 26 20.09 9.12 6.12
CA ALA A 26 20.75 9.87 5.05
C ALA A 26 21.08 9.01 3.82
N GLY A 27 21.17 7.69 3.95
CA GLY A 27 21.33 6.76 2.83
C GLY A 27 20.19 6.83 1.82
N LEU A 28 18.97 7.12 2.27
CA LEU A 28 17.80 7.31 1.42
C LEU A 28 17.94 8.51 0.47
N ALA A 29 18.71 9.54 0.85
CA ALA A 29 18.92 10.70 -0.01
C ALA A 29 19.71 10.38 -1.30
N LYS A 30 20.37 9.22 -1.36
CA LYS A 30 21.13 8.75 -2.52
C LYS A 30 20.40 7.71 -3.35
N ALA A 31 19.34 7.11 -2.82
CA ALA A 31 18.56 6.08 -3.50
C ALA A 31 17.70 6.69 -4.62
N LYS A 32 17.50 5.91 -5.68
CA LYS A 32 16.70 6.28 -6.86
C LYS A 32 15.63 5.24 -7.12
N ALA A 33 14.52 5.66 -7.72
CA ALA A 33 13.39 4.79 -8.09
C ALA A 33 13.83 3.59 -8.93
N GLU A 34 14.75 3.79 -9.88
CA GLU A 34 15.27 2.71 -10.73
C GLU A 34 16.04 1.64 -9.94
N GLN A 35 16.78 2.04 -8.92
CA GLN A 35 17.50 1.10 -8.05
C GLN A 35 16.53 0.26 -7.24
N TRP A 36 15.42 0.86 -6.76
CA TRP A 36 14.37 0.11 -6.06
C TRP A 36 13.67 -0.88 -6.98
N GLN A 37 13.34 -0.50 -8.21
CA GLN A 37 12.78 -1.41 -9.21
C GLN A 37 13.75 -2.55 -9.53
N ALA A 38 15.05 -2.25 -9.73
CA ALA A 38 16.07 -3.26 -9.99
C ALA A 38 16.22 -4.25 -8.82
N ALA A 39 16.16 -3.76 -7.58
CA ALA A 39 16.19 -4.59 -6.38
C ALA A 39 14.95 -5.52 -6.31
N THR A 40 13.77 -5.01 -6.65
CA THR A 40 12.55 -5.83 -6.73
C THR A 40 12.69 -6.95 -7.76
N ARG A 41 13.18 -6.64 -8.97
CA ARG A 41 13.42 -7.64 -10.02
C ARG A 41 14.49 -8.68 -9.60
N LEU A 42 15.50 -8.25 -8.85
CA LEU A 42 16.51 -9.16 -8.30
C LEU A 42 15.91 -10.15 -7.31
N ALA A 43 15.04 -9.66 -6.40
CA ALA A 43 14.34 -10.51 -5.44
C ALA A 43 13.44 -11.54 -6.12
N VAL A 44 12.69 -11.14 -7.14
CA VAL A 44 11.83 -12.05 -7.91
C VAL A 44 12.67 -13.13 -8.59
N ARG A 45 13.77 -12.77 -9.29
CA ARG A 45 14.68 -13.76 -9.88
C ARG A 45 15.21 -14.75 -8.86
N GLU A 46 15.59 -14.27 -7.69
CA GLU A 46 16.11 -15.12 -6.64
C GLU A 46 15.03 -16.06 -6.07
N ALA A 47 13.78 -15.58 -5.93
CA ALA A 47 12.65 -16.41 -5.53
C ALA A 47 12.40 -17.54 -6.54
N MET A 48 12.33 -17.21 -7.83
CA MET A 48 12.15 -18.18 -8.91
C MET A 48 13.30 -19.19 -8.98
N ARG A 49 14.54 -18.74 -8.72
CA ARG A 49 15.73 -19.63 -8.70
C ARG A 49 15.67 -20.62 -7.54
N ARG A 50 15.18 -20.19 -6.37
CA ARG A 50 15.11 -21.05 -5.16
C ARG A 50 13.89 -21.96 -5.15
N ALA A 51 12.82 -21.60 -5.81
CA ALA A 51 11.57 -22.35 -5.88
C ALA A 51 11.06 -22.46 -7.32
N PRO A 52 11.78 -23.15 -8.22
CA PRO A 52 11.41 -23.21 -9.63
C PRO A 52 10.08 -23.91 -9.81
N GLY A 53 9.20 -23.33 -10.67
CA GLY A 53 7.90 -23.87 -10.98
C GLY A 53 6.87 -23.81 -9.85
N ARG A 54 7.18 -23.11 -8.77
CA ARG A 54 6.24 -22.90 -7.65
C ARG A 54 5.50 -21.57 -7.80
N PRO A 55 4.28 -21.46 -7.24
CA PRO A 55 3.56 -20.19 -7.22
C PRO A 55 4.41 -19.06 -6.63
N LEU A 56 4.38 -17.90 -7.28
CA LEU A 56 5.10 -16.70 -6.88
C LEU A 56 4.12 -15.67 -6.32
N HIS A 57 4.28 -15.29 -5.05
CA HIS A 57 3.57 -14.17 -4.45
C HIS A 57 4.53 -12.99 -4.23
N ILE A 58 4.10 -11.79 -4.55
CA ILE A 58 4.86 -10.59 -4.24
C ILE A 58 4.06 -9.77 -3.21
N ALA A 59 4.65 -9.55 -2.04
CA ALA A 59 4.06 -8.72 -1.00
C ALA A 59 4.86 -7.43 -0.83
N GLY A 60 4.18 -6.29 -0.77
CA GLY A 60 4.79 -4.99 -0.58
C GLY A 60 4.03 -4.09 0.38
N TYR A 61 4.77 -3.22 1.10
CA TYR A 61 4.22 -2.23 1.99
C TYR A 61 4.55 -0.81 1.49
N SER A 62 3.56 0.08 1.46
CA SER A 62 3.72 1.49 1.09
C SER A 62 4.40 1.66 -0.28
N ASN A 63 5.59 2.25 -0.35
CA ASN A 63 6.40 2.35 -1.57
C ASN A 63 6.77 0.96 -2.14
N GLY A 64 7.00 -0.04 -1.26
CA GLY A 64 7.23 -1.43 -1.67
C GLY A 64 6.02 -2.06 -2.36
N ALA A 65 4.81 -1.68 -1.97
CA ALA A 65 3.58 -2.11 -2.63
C ALA A 65 3.45 -1.51 -4.05
N ALA A 66 3.83 -0.24 -4.22
CA ALA A 66 3.90 0.37 -5.54
C ALA A 66 4.92 -0.34 -6.44
N LEU A 67 6.10 -0.70 -5.90
CA LEU A 67 7.13 -1.45 -6.64
C LEU A 67 6.68 -2.87 -6.99
N ALA A 68 5.97 -3.56 -6.09
CA ALA A 68 5.38 -4.87 -6.36
C ALA A 68 4.38 -4.80 -7.52
N MET A 69 3.54 -3.77 -7.53
CA MET A 69 2.55 -3.57 -8.59
C MET A 69 3.19 -3.18 -9.93
N ILE A 70 4.24 -2.32 -9.91
CA ILE A 70 5.03 -2.01 -11.12
C ILE A 70 5.62 -3.29 -11.69
N HIS A 71 6.20 -4.16 -10.86
CA HIS A 71 6.77 -5.43 -11.33
C HIS A 71 5.70 -6.32 -11.96
N ALA A 72 4.54 -6.46 -11.33
CA ALA A 72 3.44 -7.26 -11.88
C ALA A 72 2.98 -6.72 -13.25
N LEU A 73 2.85 -5.40 -13.39
CA LEU A 73 2.50 -4.75 -14.66
C LEU A 73 3.58 -4.94 -15.72
N ASP A 74 4.87 -4.74 -15.38
CA ASP A 74 5.98 -4.99 -16.30
C ASP A 74 6.02 -6.46 -16.76
N ALA A 75 5.67 -7.41 -15.88
CA ALA A 75 5.62 -8.83 -16.19
C ALA A 75 4.47 -9.21 -17.16
N THR A 76 3.39 -8.43 -17.22
CA THR A 76 2.33 -8.62 -18.26
C THR A 76 2.85 -8.30 -19.66
N GLU A 77 3.86 -7.45 -19.77
CA GLU A 77 4.51 -7.09 -21.03
C GLU A 77 5.69 -8.00 -21.35
N ASN A 78 6.45 -8.37 -20.33
CA ASN A 78 7.61 -9.26 -20.43
C ASN A 78 7.54 -10.39 -19.39
N PRO A 79 6.93 -11.53 -19.72
CA PRO A 79 6.80 -12.68 -18.80
C PRO A 79 8.14 -13.23 -18.27
N ALA A 80 9.26 -12.99 -18.99
CA ALA A 80 10.58 -13.41 -18.53
C ALA A 80 11.04 -12.72 -17.24
N LEU A 81 10.37 -11.63 -16.83
CA LEU A 81 10.61 -10.99 -15.54
C LEU A 81 10.07 -11.80 -14.35
N GLY A 82 9.23 -12.80 -14.59
CA GLY A 82 8.55 -13.59 -13.57
C GLY A 82 7.22 -12.96 -13.18
N ALA A 83 6.15 -13.41 -13.82
CA ALA A 83 4.79 -12.99 -13.48
C ALA A 83 4.39 -13.59 -12.13
N PRO A 84 3.91 -12.78 -11.16
CA PRO A 84 3.38 -13.33 -9.92
C PRO A 84 2.02 -14.00 -10.13
N ASP A 85 1.72 -14.99 -9.29
CA ASP A 85 0.39 -15.60 -9.21
C ASP A 85 -0.54 -14.80 -8.30
N GLN A 86 0.02 -14.00 -7.39
CA GLN A 86 -0.72 -13.08 -6.53
C GLN A 86 0.14 -11.88 -6.12
N VAL A 87 -0.51 -10.71 -6.03
CA VAL A 87 0.11 -9.48 -5.47
C VAL A 87 -0.60 -9.11 -4.17
N VAL A 88 0.18 -8.92 -3.08
CA VAL A 88 -0.33 -8.50 -1.78
C VAL A 88 0.18 -7.10 -1.47
N LEU A 89 -0.73 -6.17 -1.30
CA LEU A 89 -0.44 -4.75 -1.11
C LEU A 89 -0.87 -4.30 0.29
N LEU A 90 0.04 -3.69 1.02
CA LEU A 90 -0.21 -3.14 2.34
C LEU A 90 -0.04 -1.63 2.26
N SER A 91 -1.12 -0.86 2.44
CA SER A 91 -1.15 0.60 2.29
C SER A 91 -0.41 1.08 1.03
N PRO A 92 -0.82 0.65 -0.18
CA PRO A 92 -0.05 0.86 -1.40
C PRO A 92 0.01 2.34 -1.80
N MET A 93 1.21 2.82 -2.12
CA MET A 93 1.43 4.19 -2.56
C MET A 93 1.00 4.39 -4.03
N ILE A 94 -0.30 4.28 -4.29
CA ILE A 94 -0.91 4.49 -5.62
C ILE A 94 -1.29 5.96 -5.81
N GLY A 95 -1.84 6.61 -4.76
CA GLY A 95 -2.13 8.03 -4.73
C GLY A 95 -1.62 8.66 -3.45
N LEU A 96 -0.86 9.73 -3.58
CA LEU A 96 -0.41 10.52 -2.44
C LEU A 96 -1.46 11.59 -2.10
N THR A 97 -1.69 11.82 -0.83
CA THR A 97 -2.52 12.93 -0.38
C THR A 97 -1.93 14.26 -0.86
N ARG A 98 -2.76 15.31 -0.97
CA ARG A 98 -2.31 16.64 -1.43
C ARG A 98 -1.10 17.16 -0.65
N PHE A 99 -0.98 16.82 0.62
CA PHE A 99 0.15 17.20 1.49
C PHE A 99 1.50 16.64 1.00
N ALA A 100 1.53 15.40 0.56
CA ALA A 100 2.76 14.77 0.07
C ALA A 100 3.23 15.31 -1.29
N ARG A 101 2.34 15.92 -2.09
CA ARG A 101 2.66 16.47 -3.42
C ARG A 101 3.53 17.74 -3.36
N PHE A 102 3.44 18.52 -2.29
CA PHE A 102 4.18 19.81 -2.14
C PHE A 102 5.52 19.66 -1.41
N ALA A 103 5.82 18.49 -0.84
CA ALA A 103 7.05 18.25 -0.09
C ALA A 103 8.34 18.51 -0.92
N GLY A 104 8.30 18.26 -2.22
CA GLY A 104 9.46 18.45 -3.11
C GLY A 104 9.88 19.92 -3.33
N LEU A 105 8.96 20.88 -3.23
CA LEU A 105 9.25 22.30 -3.44
C LEU A 105 9.95 22.96 -2.23
N ALA A 106 9.79 22.37 -1.04
CA ALA A 106 10.39 22.90 0.19
C ALA A 106 11.91 22.66 0.29
N ALA A 107 12.51 21.87 -0.60
CA ALA A 107 13.93 21.51 -0.55
C ALA A 107 14.89 22.48 -1.25
N ILE A 108 14.39 23.45 -2.01
CA ILE A 108 15.22 24.38 -2.80
C ILE A 108 16.22 25.17 -1.93
N PRO A 109 15.90 25.60 -0.69
CA PRO A 109 16.86 26.32 0.16
C PRO A 109 17.99 25.44 0.73
N ALA A 110 17.87 24.11 0.69
CA ALA A 110 18.81 23.19 1.36
C ALA A 110 20.24 23.17 0.76
N VAL A 111 20.48 23.88 -0.35
CA VAL A 111 21.81 24.05 -0.94
C VAL A 111 22.73 24.90 -0.02
N PHE A 112 22.16 25.71 0.86
CA PHE A 112 22.93 26.52 1.80
C PHE A 112 23.07 25.82 3.16
N PRO A 113 24.27 25.80 3.80
CA PRO A 113 24.49 25.12 5.09
C PRO A 113 23.52 25.55 6.21
N ALA A 114 23.08 26.82 6.19
CA ALA A 114 22.12 27.36 7.16
C ALA A 114 20.73 26.71 7.05
N PHE A 115 20.41 26.06 5.94
CA PHE A 115 19.11 25.45 5.67
C PHE A 115 19.17 23.92 5.54
N VAL A 116 20.18 23.27 6.10
CA VAL A 116 20.34 21.79 6.07
C VAL A 116 19.09 21.06 6.56
N LYS A 117 18.34 21.63 7.51
CA LYS A 117 17.07 21.08 7.98
C LYS A 117 16.01 21.01 6.87
N ALA A 118 16.05 21.89 5.86
CA ALA A 118 15.15 21.87 4.73
C ALA A 118 15.39 20.66 3.78
N ALA A 119 16.49 19.94 3.92
CA ALA A 119 16.73 18.67 3.21
C ALA A 119 15.93 17.50 3.79
N TRP A 120 15.23 17.68 4.90
CA TRP A 120 14.48 16.65 5.61
C TRP A 120 13.02 17.04 5.71
N LEU A 121 12.14 16.10 5.42
CA LEU A 121 10.70 16.23 5.68
C LEU A 121 10.42 16.05 7.17
N ASP A 122 11.19 15.16 7.80
CA ASP A 122 11.14 14.91 9.23
C ASP A 122 12.51 14.48 9.74
N VAL A 123 12.84 14.89 10.97
CA VAL A 123 14.06 14.49 11.69
C VAL A 123 13.63 14.10 13.10
N MET A 124 13.60 12.79 13.35
CA MET A 124 13.14 12.23 14.62
C MET A 124 14.15 11.21 15.17
N PRO A 125 14.12 10.91 16.47
CA PRO A 125 14.90 9.82 17.04
C PRO A 125 14.57 8.49 16.36
N GLU A 126 15.60 7.71 16.02
CA GLU A 126 15.48 6.40 15.36
C GLU A 126 15.26 5.31 16.42
N TYR A 127 14.02 5.08 16.81
CA TYR A 127 13.62 4.05 17.78
C TYR A 127 13.02 2.80 17.15
N ASN A 128 12.65 2.86 15.88
CA ASN A 128 12.01 1.74 15.20
C ASN A 128 13.05 0.94 14.38
N PRO A 129 13.28 -0.35 14.69
CA PRO A 129 14.27 -1.17 13.98
C PRO A 129 13.87 -1.54 12.55
N PHE A 130 12.61 -1.33 12.15
CA PHE A 130 12.07 -1.77 10.86
C PHE A 130 11.89 -0.64 9.85
N LYS A 131 11.91 0.61 10.29
CA LYS A 131 11.79 1.78 9.41
C LYS A 131 12.57 2.96 9.99
N TYR A 132 13.02 3.85 9.12
CA TYR A 132 13.52 5.15 9.55
C TYR A 132 12.38 6.06 9.98
N ASN A 133 12.58 6.79 11.08
CA ASN A 133 11.68 7.85 11.54
C ASN A 133 12.01 9.17 10.85
N SER A 134 13.29 9.41 10.55
CA SER A 134 13.74 10.58 9.78
C SER A 134 13.65 10.31 8.28
N PHE A 135 13.12 11.28 7.52
CA PHE A 135 12.85 11.08 6.10
C PHE A 135 13.38 12.24 5.23
N PRO A 136 14.39 11.99 4.36
CA PRO A 136 14.93 13.01 3.48
C PRO A 136 13.92 13.45 2.40
N VAL A 137 13.92 14.73 2.05
CA VAL A 137 13.08 15.28 0.96
C VAL A 137 13.32 14.57 -0.37
N LYS A 138 14.59 14.24 -0.69
CA LYS A 138 14.93 13.47 -1.90
C LYS A 138 14.29 12.10 -1.93
N ALA A 139 14.21 11.41 -0.80
CA ALA A 139 13.51 10.12 -0.72
C ALA A 139 11.99 10.29 -0.98
N GLY A 140 11.41 11.38 -0.48
CA GLY A 140 10.02 11.76 -0.79
C GLY A 140 9.80 11.99 -2.29
N ALA A 141 10.70 12.71 -2.93
CA ALA A 141 10.64 12.96 -4.36
C ALA A 141 10.76 11.67 -5.19
N GLU A 142 11.68 10.76 -4.82
CA GLU A 142 11.83 9.48 -5.49
C GLU A 142 10.62 8.56 -5.25
N SER A 143 10.04 8.57 -4.06
CA SER A 143 8.80 7.84 -3.76
C SER A 143 7.62 8.39 -4.58
N HIS A 144 7.50 9.70 -4.73
CA HIS A 144 6.51 10.31 -5.62
C HIS A 144 6.75 9.90 -7.08
N ARG A 145 8.01 9.79 -7.49
CA ARG A 145 8.37 9.31 -8.84
C ARG A 145 7.94 7.85 -9.06
N VAL A 146 8.12 6.98 -8.07
CA VAL A 146 7.59 5.60 -8.11
C VAL A 146 6.08 5.60 -8.29
N THR A 147 5.34 6.44 -7.56
CA THR A 147 3.89 6.57 -7.72
C THR A 147 3.50 7.01 -9.13
N ARG A 148 4.22 7.95 -9.73
CA ARG A 148 3.97 8.36 -11.11
C ARG A 148 4.23 7.22 -12.09
N ILE A 149 5.38 6.54 -11.97
CA ILE A 149 5.71 5.37 -12.80
C ILE A 149 4.60 4.32 -12.71
N LEU A 150 4.10 4.05 -11.49
CA LEU A 150 3.00 3.10 -11.32
C LEU A 150 1.75 3.54 -12.08
N ASN A 151 1.33 4.80 -11.93
CA ASN A 151 0.14 5.30 -12.61
C ASN A 151 0.30 5.27 -14.15
N ASP A 152 1.48 5.63 -14.67
CA ASP A 152 1.78 5.52 -16.10
C ASP A 152 1.71 4.06 -16.59
N ARG A 153 2.18 3.09 -15.78
CA ARG A 153 2.09 1.66 -16.10
C ARG A 153 0.66 1.14 -16.08
N ILE A 154 -0.14 1.56 -15.08
CA ILE A 154 -1.57 1.19 -15.02
C ILE A 154 -2.28 1.71 -16.27
N GLU A 155 -2.07 2.97 -16.63
CA GLU A 155 -2.72 3.56 -17.80
C GLU A 155 -2.30 2.87 -19.11
N ALA A 156 -1.00 2.59 -19.30
CA ALA A 156 -0.50 1.85 -20.45
C ALA A 156 -1.08 0.41 -20.53
N ALA A 157 -1.20 -0.26 -19.39
CA ALA A 157 -1.78 -1.60 -19.32
C ALA A 157 -3.29 -1.57 -19.65
N ARG A 158 -4.01 -0.53 -19.20
CA ARG A 158 -5.42 -0.31 -19.55
C ARG A 158 -5.57 -0.07 -21.07
N ALA A 159 -4.83 0.87 -21.61
CA ALA A 159 -4.91 1.24 -23.02
C ALA A 159 -4.62 0.04 -23.96
N SER A 160 -3.75 -0.87 -23.54
CA SER A 160 -3.40 -2.08 -24.31
C SER A 160 -4.23 -3.33 -23.97
N GLY A 161 -5.13 -3.25 -22.99
CA GLY A 161 -5.90 -4.40 -22.51
C GLY A 161 -5.12 -5.38 -21.64
N ARG A 162 -3.79 -5.18 -21.44
CA ARG A 162 -2.95 -6.07 -20.62
C ARG A 162 -3.34 -6.07 -19.14
N ILE A 163 -4.07 -5.07 -18.68
CA ILE A 163 -4.58 -5.05 -17.30
C ILE A 163 -5.44 -6.28 -16.98
N ASN A 164 -6.08 -6.86 -17.99
CA ASN A 164 -6.89 -8.08 -17.86
C ASN A 164 -6.09 -9.35 -17.61
N THR A 165 -4.77 -9.31 -17.76
CA THR A 165 -3.86 -10.44 -17.49
C THR A 165 -3.16 -10.33 -16.13
N LEU A 166 -3.49 -9.30 -15.35
CA LEU A 166 -2.95 -9.18 -14.00
C LEU A 166 -3.44 -10.32 -13.10
N PRO A 167 -2.59 -10.81 -12.20
CA PRO A 167 -3.00 -11.77 -11.18
C PRO A 167 -3.96 -11.12 -10.18
N PRO A 168 -4.63 -11.92 -9.32
CA PRO A 168 -5.40 -11.40 -8.21
C PRO A 168 -4.57 -10.46 -7.34
N VAL A 169 -5.16 -9.33 -6.96
CA VAL A 169 -4.56 -8.33 -6.08
C VAL A 169 -5.31 -8.33 -4.76
N LEU A 170 -4.60 -8.56 -3.66
CA LEU A 170 -5.12 -8.46 -2.30
C LEU A 170 -4.55 -7.20 -1.66
N THR A 171 -5.41 -6.25 -1.30
CA THR A 171 -4.96 -5.00 -0.68
C THR A 171 -5.53 -4.83 0.72
N PHE A 172 -4.67 -4.41 1.65
CA PHE A 172 -5.04 -3.99 3.00
C PHE A 172 -4.80 -2.49 3.15
N GLN A 173 -5.84 -1.73 3.51
CA GLN A 173 -5.80 -0.27 3.57
C GLN A 173 -6.62 0.28 4.73
N SER A 174 -6.09 1.26 5.48
CA SER A 174 -6.88 2.03 6.43
C SER A 174 -7.72 3.08 5.68
N VAL A 175 -9.00 3.21 6.04
CA VAL A 175 -9.91 4.22 5.47
C VAL A 175 -9.41 5.65 5.74
N VAL A 176 -8.77 5.87 6.90
CA VAL A 176 -8.31 7.18 7.36
C VAL A 176 -6.79 7.34 7.26
N ASP A 177 -6.14 6.58 6.38
CA ASP A 177 -4.70 6.73 6.13
C ASP A 177 -4.39 8.17 5.71
N SER A 178 -3.55 8.85 6.49
CA SER A 178 -3.17 10.24 6.26
C SER A 178 -2.13 10.42 5.15
N THR A 179 -1.44 9.35 4.78
CA THR A 179 -0.31 9.37 3.83
C THR A 179 -0.74 8.88 2.46
N VAL A 180 -1.49 7.78 2.42
CA VAL A 180 -1.95 7.14 1.19
C VAL A 180 -3.46 7.26 1.06
N SER A 181 -3.94 7.66 -0.09
CA SER A 181 -5.37 7.88 -0.35
C SER A 181 -6.08 6.55 -0.63
N ALA A 182 -6.95 6.10 0.28
CA ALA A 182 -7.80 4.94 0.04
C ALA A 182 -8.73 5.12 -1.20
N PRO A 183 -9.34 6.29 -1.45
CA PRO A 183 -10.06 6.53 -2.71
C PRO A 183 -9.17 6.34 -3.96
N ALA A 184 -7.93 6.78 -3.91
CA ALA A 184 -7.02 6.60 -5.05
C ALA A 184 -6.69 5.13 -5.33
N VAL A 185 -6.68 4.26 -4.32
CA VAL A 185 -6.53 2.81 -4.51
C VAL A 185 -7.71 2.26 -5.31
N VAL A 186 -8.93 2.68 -4.99
CA VAL A 186 -10.13 2.27 -5.73
C VAL A 186 -10.11 2.85 -7.15
N GLU A 187 -9.97 4.16 -7.27
CA GLU A 187 -10.11 4.88 -8.54
C GLU A 187 -9.00 4.55 -9.55
N ALA A 188 -7.74 4.47 -9.09
CA ALA A 188 -6.61 4.28 -9.97
C ALA A 188 -6.27 2.81 -10.24
N LEU A 189 -6.68 1.87 -9.36
CA LEU A 189 -6.37 0.46 -9.53
C LEU A 189 -7.63 -0.41 -9.61
N TYR A 190 -8.40 -0.51 -8.52
CA TYR A 190 -9.47 -1.50 -8.41
C TYR A 190 -10.60 -1.32 -9.43
N ALA A 191 -10.93 -0.08 -9.78
CA ALA A 191 -11.92 0.22 -10.83
C ALA A 191 -11.54 -0.34 -12.22
N HIS A 192 -10.28 -0.77 -12.38
CA HIS A 192 -9.75 -1.24 -13.67
C HIS A 192 -9.33 -2.71 -13.66
N LEU A 193 -9.35 -3.37 -12.49
CA LEU A 193 -8.99 -4.78 -12.39
C LEU A 193 -10.06 -5.67 -13.03
N PRO A 194 -9.66 -6.79 -13.65
CA PRO A 194 -10.60 -7.78 -14.14
C PRO A 194 -11.28 -8.53 -12.99
N ALA A 195 -12.33 -9.29 -13.30
CA ALA A 195 -12.98 -10.21 -12.35
C ALA A 195 -12.11 -11.47 -12.16
N ASN A 196 -11.01 -11.33 -11.42
CA ASN A 196 -9.98 -12.36 -11.23
C ASN A 196 -9.82 -12.81 -9.77
N GLY A 197 -10.76 -12.46 -8.88
CA GLY A 197 -10.67 -12.77 -7.46
C GLY A 197 -9.89 -11.75 -6.63
N SER A 198 -9.64 -10.54 -7.19
CA SER A 198 -9.04 -9.44 -6.42
C SER A 198 -9.92 -9.02 -5.24
N GLU A 199 -9.28 -8.63 -4.12
CA GLU A 199 -9.95 -8.19 -2.91
C GLU A 199 -9.31 -6.96 -2.30
N LEU A 200 -10.15 -5.99 -1.90
CA LEU A 200 -9.76 -4.82 -1.14
C LEU A 200 -10.31 -4.93 0.28
N ILE A 201 -9.42 -4.98 1.27
CA ILE A 201 -9.78 -5.00 2.69
C ILE A 201 -9.50 -3.62 3.28
N LEU A 202 -10.58 -2.97 3.72
CA LEU A 202 -10.53 -1.66 4.36
C LEU A 202 -10.69 -1.80 5.87
N PHE A 203 -9.82 -1.11 6.62
CA PHE A 203 -9.93 -1.04 8.08
C PHE A 203 -10.56 0.29 8.50
N ASP A 204 -11.69 0.19 9.17
CA ASP A 204 -12.46 1.30 9.75
C ASP A 204 -12.71 1.04 11.25
N ILE A 205 -11.65 0.72 11.99
CA ILE A 205 -11.72 0.31 13.39
C ILE A 205 -11.61 1.52 14.29
N ASN A 206 -12.48 1.60 15.32
CA ASN A 206 -12.48 2.60 16.38
C ASN A 206 -12.48 4.06 15.91
N ARG A 207 -12.88 4.33 14.67
CA ARG A 207 -12.86 5.66 14.08
C ARG A 207 -13.58 6.72 14.93
N ALA A 208 -14.69 6.38 15.53
CA ALA A 208 -15.53 7.32 16.30
C ALA A 208 -15.33 7.22 17.83
N ALA A 209 -14.49 6.30 18.33
CA ALA A 209 -14.44 5.97 19.75
C ALA A 209 -13.80 7.07 20.61
N TYR A 210 -12.79 7.78 20.11
CA TYR A 210 -12.02 8.77 20.87
C TYR A 210 -12.04 10.19 20.30
N VAL A 211 -12.10 10.30 19.00
CA VAL A 211 -11.97 11.58 18.29
C VAL A 211 -13.20 11.93 17.47
N GLY A 212 -14.34 11.30 17.79
CA GLY A 212 -15.61 11.49 17.07
C GLY A 212 -15.96 12.95 16.81
N PRO A 213 -15.90 13.86 17.81
CA PRO A 213 -16.16 15.29 17.62
C PRO A 213 -15.08 16.01 16.80
N LEU A 214 -13.87 15.47 16.71
CA LEU A 214 -12.74 16.05 15.99
C LEU A 214 -12.55 15.45 14.60
N ILE A 215 -13.17 14.31 14.31
CA ILE A 215 -13.16 13.73 12.97
C ILE A 215 -14.03 14.60 12.08
N ARG A 216 -13.41 15.22 11.09
CA ARG A 216 -14.12 16.01 10.09
C ARG A 216 -15.18 15.15 9.40
N PRO A 217 -16.34 15.71 9.01
CA PRO A 217 -17.35 15.01 8.19
C PRO A 217 -16.78 14.33 6.95
N SER A 218 -15.61 14.80 6.47
CA SER A 218 -14.85 14.19 5.37
C SER A 218 -14.44 12.73 5.56
N ALA A 219 -14.29 12.26 6.81
CA ALA A 219 -13.93 10.85 7.05
C ALA A 219 -15.13 9.91 6.91
N GLN A 220 -16.32 10.33 7.33
CA GLN A 220 -17.57 9.61 7.07
C GLN A 220 -17.84 9.56 5.57
N THR A 221 -17.74 10.71 4.91
CA THR A 221 -17.89 10.85 3.46
C THR A 221 -16.86 9.99 2.69
N ALA A 222 -15.65 9.76 3.25
CA ALA A 222 -14.66 8.92 2.62
C ALA A 222 -15.09 7.44 2.56
N LEU A 223 -15.60 6.90 3.67
CA LEU A 223 -16.11 5.52 3.69
C LEU A 223 -17.35 5.37 2.77
N ASP A 224 -18.26 6.32 2.81
CA ASP A 224 -19.48 6.28 1.98
C ASP A 224 -19.13 6.30 0.49
N ARG A 225 -18.08 7.02 0.09
CA ARG A 225 -17.55 7.02 -1.28
C ARG A 225 -16.85 5.74 -1.69
N LEU A 226 -16.34 4.97 -0.71
CA LEU A 226 -15.63 3.72 -0.98
C LEU A 226 -16.57 2.52 -1.08
N ARG A 227 -17.81 2.65 -0.56
CA ARG A 227 -18.83 1.61 -0.71
C ARG A 227 -19.26 1.49 -2.16
N PRO A 228 -19.46 0.27 -2.66
CA PRO A 228 -19.91 0.08 -4.02
C PRO A 228 -21.29 0.69 -4.23
N THR A 229 -21.41 1.56 -5.23
CA THR A 229 -22.68 2.15 -5.67
C THR A 229 -23.20 1.54 -6.98
N GLY A 230 -22.44 0.58 -7.54
CA GLY A 230 -22.73 -0.07 -8.81
C GLY A 230 -21.82 -1.27 -9.07
N ARG A 231 -21.68 -1.63 -10.33
CA ARG A 231 -20.85 -2.77 -10.76
C ARG A 231 -19.39 -2.59 -10.38
N HIS A 232 -18.79 -3.64 -9.83
CA HIS A 232 -17.38 -3.71 -9.52
C HIS A 232 -16.91 -5.17 -9.62
N ASN A 233 -15.67 -5.38 -10.04
CA ASN A 233 -15.10 -6.68 -10.37
C ASN A 233 -14.31 -7.33 -9.23
N TYR A 234 -14.34 -6.74 -8.04
CA TYR A 234 -13.52 -7.19 -6.90
C TYR A 234 -14.39 -7.38 -5.65
N ARG A 235 -13.91 -8.14 -4.69
CA ARG A 235 -14.51 -8.20 -3.36
C ARG A 235 -14.06 -6.97 -2.55
N LEU A 236 -15.00 -6.27 -1.96
CA LEU A 236 -14.70 -5.24 -0.96
C LEU A 236 -15.08 -5.78 0.43
N SER A 237 -14.10 -5.84 1.33
CA SER A 237 -14.30 -6.23 2.73
C SER A 237 -13.98 -5.06 3.65
N ILE A 238 -14.91 -4.66 4.50
CA ILE A 238 -14.74 -3.57 5.46
C ILE A 238 -14.72 -4.17 6.87
N VAL A 239 -13.56 -4.08 7.50
CA VAL A 239 -13.36 -4.48 8.90
C VAL A 239 -13.63 -3.27 9.79
N GLY A 240 -14.59 -3.37 10.68
CA GLY A 240 -14.98 -2.30 11.59
C GLY A 240 -15.62 -2.82 12.85
N ASN A 241 -16.00 -1.91 13.75
CA ASN A 241 -16.73 -2.29 14.95
C ASN A 241 -18.18 -2.65 14.61
N VAL A 242 -18.80 -3.52 15.42
CA VAL A 242 -20.22 -3.88 15.29
C VAL A 242 -21.07 -2.62 15.40
N THR A 243 -20.84 -1.83 16.44
CA THR A 243 -21.42 -0.49 16.63
C THR A 243 -20.35 0.48 17.12
N THR A 244 -20.65 1.78 17.08
CA THR A 244 -19.73 2.81 17.59
C THR A 244 -19.41 2.59 19.08
N GLY A 245 -18.13 2.39 19.38
CA GLY A 245 -17.65 2.19 20.75
C GLY A 245 -17.72 0.75 21.26
N ASP A 246 -18.23 -0.19 20.48
CA ASP A 246 -18.17 -1.61 20.76
C ASP A 246 -16.74 -2.11 20.45
N PRO A 247 -16.08 -2.88 21.33
CA PRO A 247 -14.78 -3.49 21.01
C PRO A 247 -14.90 -4.64 20.01
N GLU A 248 -16.07 -5.27 19.88
CA GLU A 248 -16.29 -6.38 18.95
C GLU A 248 -16.24 -5.89 17.49
N THR A 249 -15.67 -6.73 16.64
CA THR A 249 -15.47 -6.39 15.24
C THR A 249 -16.22 -7.32 14.30
N VAL A 250 -16.59 -6.75 13.18
CA VAL A 250 -17.33 -7.39 12.11
C VAL A 250 -16.66 -7.11 10.77
N VAL A 251 -16.70 -8.07 9.87
CA VAL A 251 -16.35 -7.90 8.46
C VAL A 251 -17.64 -7.76 7.65
N ARG A 252 -17.73 -6.66 6.90
CA ARG A 252 -18.82 -6.43 5.92
C ARG A 252 -18.26 -6.64 4.53
N SER A 253 -18.59 -7.79 3.92
CA SER A 253 -18.06 -8.18 2.61
C SER A 253 -19.08 -7.96 1.51
N TYR A 254 -18.71 -7.17 0.52
CA TYR A 254 -19.45 -6.96 -0.72
C TYR A 254 -18.83 -7.85 -1.80
N ALA A 255 -19.59 -8.81 -2.30
CA ALA A 255 -19.16 -9.64 -3.42
C ALA A 255 -19.07 -8.78 -4.70
N PRO A 256 -18.33 -9.21 -5.74
CA PRO A 256 -18.39 -8.56 -7.04
C PRO A 256 -19.85 -8.34 -7.49
N ASP A 257 -20.10 -7.18 -8.06
CA ASP A 257 -21.43 -6.72 -8.53
C ASP A 257 -22.53 -6.61 -7.44
N SER A 258 -22.19 -6.76 -6.15
CA SER A 258 -23.14 -6.62 -5.04
C SER A 258 -22.98 -5.29 -4.31
N THR A 259 -24.09 -4.63 -4.06
CA THR A 259 -24.18 -3.44 -3.18
C THR A 259 -24.66 -3.79 -1.76
N VAL A 260 -24.99 -5.05 -1.52
CA VAL A 260 -25.47 -5.56 -0.22
C VAL A 260 -24.35 -6.37 0.42
N PRO A 261 -23.89 -5.98 1.63
CA PRO A 261 -22.84 -6.73 2.31
C PRO A 261 -23.39 -8.00 2.99
N VAL A 262 -22.52 -9.00 3.08
CA VAL A 262 -22.64 -10.08 4.06
C VAL A 262 -21.83 -9.68 5.28
N GLU A 263 -22.43 -9.75 6.47
CA GLU A 263 -21.77 -9.45 7.74
C GLU A 263 -21.38 -10.73 8.47
N GLU A 264 -20.12 -10.78 8.90
CA GLU A 264 -19.59 -11.91 9.68
C GLU A 264 -18.80 -11.36 10.88
N PRO A 265 -19.01 -11.92 12.11
CA PRO A 265 -18.19 -11.55 13.24
C PRO A 265 -16.74 -11.96 13.01
N LEU A 266 -15.80 -11.08 13.27
CA LEU A 266 -14.37 -11.38 13.10
C LEU A 266 -13.83 -12.22 14.28
N GLY A 267 -14.49 -12.17 15.44
CA GLY A 267 -14.06 -12.87 16.67
C GLY A 267 -12.78 -12.28 17.29
N ILE A 268 -12.40 -11.10 16.90
CA ILE A 268 -11.22 -10.38 17.41
C ILE A 268 -11.69 -9.06 17.99
N PRO A 269 -11.71 -8.88 19.32
CA PRO A 269 -12.06 -7.61 19.91
C PRO A 269 -10.91 -6.61 19.76
N TYR A 270 -11.23 -5.38 19.37
CA TYR A 270 -10.28 -4.28 19.38
C TYR A 270 -10.57 -3.35 20.55
N ARG A 271 -9.57 -3.12 21.38
CA ARG A 271 -9.66 -2.18 22.51
C ARG A 271 -9.91 -0.75 21.97
N ARG A 272 -10.63 0.06 22.77
CA ARG A 272 -11.03 1.42 22.37
C ARG A 272 -9.86 2.38 22.13
N ASP A 273 -8.69 2.07 22.72
CA ASP A 273 -7.45 2.81 22.53
C ASP A 273 -6.68 2.42 21.27
N PHE A 274 -7.15 1.42 20.54
CA PHE A 274 -6.59 0.98 19.27
C PHE A 274 -7.31 1.67 18.11
N PHE A 275 -6.65 2.58 17.43
CA PHE A 275 -7.16 3.19 16.19
C PHE A 275 -6.01 3.41 15.21
N SER A 276 -6.32 3.38 13.93
CA SER A 276 -5.34 3.63 12.88
C SER A 276 -5.65 4.94 12.17
N LEU A 277 -4.84 5.96 12.44
CA LEU A 277 -4.83 7.22 11.68
C LEU A 277 -3.77 7.21 10.56
N GLY A 278 -3.02 6.16 10.42
CA GLY A 278 -1.92 6.04 9.48
C GLY A 278 -1.97 4.75 8.66
N HIS A 279 -0.81 4.36 8.19
CA HIS A 279 -0.62 3.06 7.54
C HIS A 279 -1.17 1.94 8.41
N VAL A 280 -1.67 0.87 7.79
CA VAL A 280 -2.31 -0.26 8.46
C VAL A 280 -1.73 -0.50 9.85
N ALA A 281 -2.59 -0.36 10.87
CA ALA A 281 -2.25 -0.81 12.23
C ALA A 281 -2.19 -2.34 12.19
N LEU A 282 -1.01 -2.86 12.35
CA LEU A 282 -0.75 -4.28 12.49
C LEU A 282 -0.56 -4.63 13.96
#